data_49a172822451936cc447a8f0cba9001f
#
_entry.id   49a172822451936cc447a8f0cba9001f
#
_cell.length_a   1.000
_cell.length_b   1.000
_cell.length_c   1.000
_cell.angle_alpha   90.00
_cell.angle_beta   90.00
_cell.angle_gamma   90.00
#
_symmetry.space_group_name_H-M   'P 1'
#
loop_
_entity.id
_entity.type
_entity.pdbx_description
1 polymer ?
#
loop_
_entity_poly.entity_id
_entity_poly.type
_entity_poly.pdbx_seq_one_letter_code
_entity_poly.pdbx_strand_id
1 'polypeptide(L)'
;MAAPEKLLRFWLDEVGPAGWYIQDPSLDAAICEQFMGVWEQAMQGKFSLWLTYPTGALAYCILLDQFSRNMFRGRAKAYSADRGALAAAKSAIHYKWDLRIDEPARQFFYLPLMHSENLPDQDRCVRLMKTRLEDTGGSGLEHAKAHREVIRLSLIHISEP
;
A
#
# COMPACT_ATOMS: atom_id res chain seq x y z
N MET A 1 -18.28 7.49 -13.39
CA MET A 1 -17.39 6.32 -13.48
C MET A 1 -16.16 6.60 -12.63
N ALA A 2 -15.77 5.62 -11.80
CA ALA A 2 -14.59 5.77 -10.97
C ALA A 2 -13.32 5.72 -11.83
N ALA A 3 -12.43 6.70 -11.64
CA ALA A 3 -11.19 6.81 -12.39
C ALA A 3 -10.01 6.80 -11.44
N PRO A 4 -8.93 6.07 -11.76
CA PRO A 4 -7.74 6.04 -10.91
C PRO A 4 -7.13 7.43 -10.72
N GLU A 5 -7.22 8.29 -11.71
CA GLU A 5 -6.64 9.64 -11.69
C GLU A 5 -7.22 10.50 -10.56
N LYS A 6 -8.51 10.37 -10.27
CA LYS A 6 -9.14 11.11 -9.18
C LYS A 6 -8.56 10.70 -7.82
N LEU A 7 -8.38 9.40 -7.61
CA LEU A 7 -7.78 8.86 -6.40
C LEU A 7 -6.34 9.34 -6.24
N LEU A 8 -5.55 9.25 -7.31
CA LEU A 8 -4.15 9.66 -7.29
C LEU A 8 -4.00 11.15 -7.05
N ARG A 9 -4.84 11.99 -7.67
CA ARG A 9 -4.84 13.43 -7.42
C ARG A 9 -5.14 13.73 -5.96
N PHE A 10 -6.14 13.07 -5.41
CA PHE A 10 -6.50 13.24 -4.00
C PHE A 10 -5.34 12.87 -3.09
N TRP A 11 -4.79 11.68 -3.24
CA TRP A 11 -3.79 11.14 -2.31
C TRP A 11 -2.42 11.78 -2.49
N LEU A 12 -1.97 11.91 -3.72
CA LEU A 12 -0.62 12.39 -4.01
C LEU A 12 -0.49 13.91 -3.99
N ASP A 13 -1.51 14.63 -4.44
CA ASP A 13 -1.47 16.09 -4.57
C ASP A 13 -2.22 16.82 -3.47
N GLU A 14 -3.48 16.47 -3.20
CA GLU A 14 -4.30 17.17 -2.20
C GLU A 14 -3.86 16.83 -0.78
N VAL A 15 -3.68 15.55 -0.46
CA VAL A 15 -3.18 15.12 0.84
C VAL A 15 -1.68 15.34 0.92
N GLY A 16 -0.95 14.77 -0.01
CA GLY A 16 0.50 14.89 -0.12
C GLY A 16 1.28 14.16 0.96
N PRO A 17 2.61 14.12 0.83
CA PRO A 17 3.48 13.35 1.75
C PRO A 17 3.33 13.72 3.21
N ALA A 18 3.05 14.98 3.54
CA ALA A 18 2.90 15.43 4.92
C ALA A 18 1.71 14.80 5.63
N GLY A 19 0.69 14.34 4.88
CA GLY A 19 -0.52 13.76 5.44
C GLY A 19 -0.60 12.24 5.38
N TRP A 20 0.29 11.57 4.66
CA TRP A 20 0.14 10.13 4.40
C TRP A 20 0.17 9.24 5.64
N TYR A 21 0.93 9.61 6.65
CA TYR A 21 1.16 8.77 7.85
C TYR A 21 0.64 9.41 9.13
N ILE A 22 -0.12 10.49 9.03
CA ILE A 22 -0.73 11.18 10.17
C ILE A 22 -2.13 10.62 10.39
N GLN A 23 -2.45 10.27 11.64
CA GLN A 23 -3.82 9.91 12.01
C GLN A 23 -4.65 11.18 12.15
N ASP A 24 -5.55 11.38 11.20
CA ASP A 24 -6.42 12.56 11.13
C ASP A 24 -7.86 12.11 10.89
N PRO A 25 -8.75 12.24 11.89
CA PRO A 25 -10.15 11.84 11.73
C PRO A 25 -10.87 12.57 10.59
N SER A 26 -10.50 13.83 10.30
CA SER A 26 -11.08 14.57 9.18
C SER A 26 -10.69 13.97 7.85
N LEU A 27 -9.43 13.55 7.71
CA LEU A 27 -8.95 12.86 6.51
C LEU A 27 -9.64 11.51 6.36
N ASP A 28 -9.74 10.74 7.44
CA ASP A 28 -10.41 9.44 7.42
C ASP A 28 -11.87 9.58 6.96
N ALA A 29 -12.58 10.60 7.45
CA ALA A 29 -13.96 10.91 7.05
C ALA A 29 -14.06 11.31 5.56
N ALA A 30 -13.12 12.11 5.07
CA ALA A 30 -13.08 12.52 3.68
C ALA A 30 -12.86 11.32 2.74
N ILE A 31 -11.99 10.40 3.14
CA ILE A 31 -11.73 9.18 2.37
C ILE A 31 -12.98 8.30 2.34
N CYS A 32 -13.66 8.12 3.47
CA CYS A 32 -14.93 7.38 3.53
C CYS A 32 -15.97 7.99 2.58
N GLU A 33 -16.15 9.30 2.65
CA GLU A 33 -17.14 9.98 1.85
C GLU A 33 -16.89 9.84 0.35
N GLN A 34 -15.63 9.99 -0.06
CA GLN A 34 -15.29 10.02 -1.49
C GLN A 34 -15.03 8.64 -2.09
N PHE A 35 -14.51 7.69 -1.31
CA PHE A 35 -13.95 6.45 -1.86
C PHE A 35 -14.53 5.15 -1.31
N MET A 36 -15.47 5.19 -0.35
CA MET A 36 -16.08 3.96 0.16
C MET A 36 -16.77 3.17 -0.96
N GLY A 37 -17.54 3.84 -1.81
CA GLY A 37 -18.20 3.19 -2.94
C GLY A 37 -17.21 2.59 -3.93
N VAL A 38 -16.14 3.31 -4.21
CA VAL A 38 -15.04 2.82 -5.08
C VAL A 38 -14.38 1.59 -4.47
N TRP A 39 -14.11 1.63 -3.16
CA TRP A 39 -13.52 0.51 -2.44
C TRP A 39 -14.41 -0.75 -2.52
N GLU A 40 -15.71 -0.59 -2.27
CA GLU A 40 -16.65 -1.70 -2.35
C GLU A 40 -16.70 -2.32 -3.75
N GLN A 41 -16.67 -1.49 -4.80
CA GLN A 41 -16.61 -1.96 -6.17
C GLN A 41 -15.31 -2.71 -6.48
N ALA A 42 -14.18 -2.23 -5.95
CA ALA A 42 -12.90 -2.92 -6.09
C ALA A 42 -12.93 -4.31 -5.44
N MET A 43 -13.54 -4.42 -4.25
CA MET A 43 -13.69 -5.70 -3.57
C MET A 43 -14.61 -6.66 -4.31
N GLN A 44 -15.49 -6.17 -5.17
CA GLN A 44 -16.33 -6.97 -6.07
C GLN A 44 -15.62 -7.33 -7.38
N GLY A 45 -14.35 -6.93 -7.54
CA GLY A 45 -13.58 -7.22 -8.75
C GLY A 45 -13.89 -6.35 -9.95
N LYS A 46 -14.54 -5.20 -9.76
CA LYS A 46 -15.00 -4.34 -10.87
C LYS A 46 -13.91 -3.50 -11.52
N PHE A 47 -12.73 -3.40 -10.91
CA PHE A 47 -11.65 -2.54 -11.40
C PHE A 47 -10.43 -3.32 -11.89
N SER A 48 -10.64 -4.51 -12.46
CA SER A 48 -9.55 -5.32 -12.99
C SER A 48 -8.76 -4.59 -14.09
N LEU A 49 -9.38 -3.68 -14.83
CA LEU A 49 -8.68 -2.88 -15.85
C LEU A 49 -7.63 -1.96 -15.25
N TRP A 50 -7.79 -1.50 -14.01
CA TRP A 50 -6.77 -0.69 -13.33
C TRP A 50 -5.46 -1.45 -13.18
N LEU A 51 -5.51 -2.77 -13.12
CA LEU A 51 -4.33 -3.63 -12.94
C LEU A 51 -3.55 -3.86 -14.23
N THR A 52 -3.97 -3.25 -15.34
CA THR A 52 -3.35 -3.45 -16.64
C THR A 52 -2.35 -2.37 -17.03
N TYR A 53 -2.15 -1.35 -16.18
CA TYR A 53 -1.20 -0.26 -16.45
C TYR A 53 -0.67 0.36 -15.15
N PRO A 54 0.51 1.04 -15.19
CA PRO A 54 1.21 1.45 -13.97
C PRO A 54 0.41 2.36 -13.02
N THR A 55 -0.20 3.42 -13.52
CA THR A 55 -0.94 4.36 -12.65
C THR A 55 -2.22 3.76 -12.11
N GLY A 56 -2.89 2.92 -12.88
CA GLY A 56 -4.06 2.18 -12.39
C GLY A 56 -3.70 1.20 -11.29
N ALA A 57 -2.61 0.47 -11.45
CA ALA A 57 -2.10 -0.45 -10.43
C ALA A 57 -1.69 0.30 -9.16
N LEU A 58 -1.07 1.47 -9.29
CA LEU A 58 -0.73 2.31 -8.15
C LEU A 58 -1.98 2.73 -7.37
N ALA A 59 -2.98 3.25 -8.08
CA ALA A 59 -4.25 3.64 -7.47
C ALA A 59 -4.93 2.47 -6.76
N TYR A 60 -4.89 1.29 -7.36
CA TYR A 60 -5.44 0.07 -6.78
C TYR A 60 -4.75 -0.29 -5.46
N CYS A 61 -3.43 -0.25 -5.43
CA CYS A 61 -2.65 -0.50 -4.21
C CYS A 61 -2.98 0.52 -3.11
N ILE A 62 -3.07 1.80 -3.45
CA ILE A 62 -3.42 2.86 -2.49
C ILE A 62 -4.83 2.62 -1.94
N LEU A 63 -5.78 2.32 -2.79
CA LEU A 63 -7.17 2.09 -2.41
C LEU A 63 -7.31 0.92 -1.43
N LEU A 64 -6.71 -0.22 -1.75
CA LEU A 64 -6.87 -1.43 -0.95
C LEU A 64 -5.94 -1.47 0.27
N ASP A 65 -4.73 -0.94 0.17
CA ASP A 65 -3.79 -0.97 1.29
C ASP A 65 -3.98 0.25 2.21
N GLN A 66 -3.86 1.45 1.69
CA GLN A 66 -3.87 2.67 2.49
C GLN A 66 -5.28 3.10 2.89
N PHE A 67 -6.20 3.18 1.94
CA PHE A 67 -7.55 3.68 2.21
C PHE A 67 -8.35 2.72 3.10
N SER A 68 -8.11 1.41 3.01
CA SER A 68 -8.73 0.45 3.95
C SER A 68 -8.38 0.80 5.39
N ARG A 69 -7.12 1.16 5.63
CA ARG A 69 -6.65 1.53 6.97
C ARG A 69 -7.27 2.84 7.46
N ASN A 70 -7.45 3.80 6.58
CA ASN A 70 -8.12 5.07 6.93
C ASN A 70 -9.62 4.86 7.19
N MET A 71 -10.31 4.14 6.29
CA MET A 71 -11.77 3.96 6.37
C MET A 71 -12.21 3.09 7.55
N PHE A 72 -11.42 2.08 7.90
CA PHE A 72 -11.79 1.08 8.89
C PHE A 72 -10.83 1.07 10.09
N ARG A 73 -10.25 2.21 10.41
CA ARG A 73 -9.25 2.35 11.47
C ARG A 73 -9.75 1.76 12.78
N GLY A 74 -8.93 0.90 13.40
CA GLY A 74 -9.27 0.22 14.65
C GLY A 74 -10.17 -1.00 14.49
N ARG A 75 -10.49 -1.41 13.27
CA ARG A 75 -11.35 -2.56 12.97
C ARG A 75 -10.59 -3.59 12.13
N ALA A 76 -10.94 -4.87 12.29
CA ALA A 76 -10.32 -5.95 11.50
C ALA A 76 -10.52 -5.75 9.99
N LYS A 77 -11.60 -5.10 9.58
CA LYS A 77 -11.90 -4.80 8.17
C LYS A 77 -10.82 -3.95 7.50
N ALA A 78 -10.04 -3.18 8.29
CA ALA A 78 -8.92 -2.39 7.78
C ALA A 78 -7.89 -3.24 7.01
N TYR A 79 -7.79 -4.52 7.32
CA TYR A 79 -6.83 -5.46 6.74
C TYR A 79 -7.44 -6.43 5.74
N SER A 80 -8.75 -6.33 5.52
CA SER A 80 -9.50 -7.30 4.69
C SER A 80 -9.09 -7.30 3.22
N ALA A 81 -8.50 -6.21 2.73
CA ALA A 81 -8.08 -6.06 1.34
C ALA A 81 -6.57 -6.27 1.14
N ASP A 82 -5.82 -6.60 2.19
CA ASP A 82 -4.35 -6.71 2.14
C ASP A 82 -3.87 -7.74 1.11
N ARG A 83 -4.56 -8.88 0.98
CA ARG A 83 -4.17 -9.92 0.01
C ARG A 83 -4.29 -9.42 -1.42
N GLY A 84 -5.35 -8.70 -1.73
CA GLY A 84 -5.55 -8.10 -3.05
C GLY A 84 -4.52 -7.03 -3.36
N ALA A 85 -4.20 -6.18 -2.38
CA ALA A 85 -3.16 -5.16 -2.52
C ALA A 85 -1.79 -5.80 -2.74
N LEU A 86 -1.48 -6.85 -1.99
CA LEU A 86 -0.21 -7.58 -2.12
C LEU A 86 -0.05 -8.20 -3.51
N ALA A 87 -1.09 -8.86 -4.00
CA ALA A 87 -1.07 -9.47 -5.33
C ALA A 87 -0.87 -8.42 -6.43
N ALA A 88 -1.56 -7.29 -6.33
CA ALA A 88 -1.43 -6.18 -7.28
C ALA A 88 -0.01 -5.59 -7.25
N ALA A 89 0.54 -5.38 -6.05
CA ALA A 89 1.89 -4.85 -5.87
C ALA A 89 2.93 -5.79 -6.47
N LYS A 90 2.85 -7.08 -6.18
CA LYS A 90 3.78 -8.08 -6.73
C LYS A 90 3.75 -8.11 -8.25
N SER A 91 2.57 -8.08 -8.84
CA SER A 91 2.41 -8.05 -10.29
C SER A 91 3.04 -6.79 -10.90
N ALA A 92 2.76 -5.61 -10.32
CA ALA A 92 3.32 -4.36 -10.80
C ALA A 92 4.85 -4.34 -10.72
N ILE A 93 5.41 -4.83 -9.62
CA ILE A 93 6.86 -4.92 -9.43
C ILE A 93 7.48 -5.90 -10.44
N HIS A 94 6.82 -7.01 -10.70
CA HIS A 94 7.26 -7.99 -11.70
C HIS A 94 7.41 -7.35 -13.09
N TYR A 95 6.46 -6.50 -13.48
CA TYR A 95 6.51 -5.78 -14.74
C TYR A 95 7.35 -4.50 -14.69
N LYS A 96 7.99 -4.22 -13.56
CA LYS A 96 8.80 -3.00 -13.33
C LYS A 96 7.99 -1.71 -13.47
N TRP A 97 6.71 -1.77 -13.21
CA TRP A 97 5.83 -0.60 -13.25
C TRP A 97 6.11 0.38 -12.11
N ASP A 98 6.64 -0.10 -11.00
CA ASP A 98 7.09 0.75 -9.90
C ASP A 98 8.14 1.76 -10.36
N LEU A 99 9.03 1.35 -11.27
CA LEU A 99 10.07 2.23 -11.82
C LEU A 99 9.51 3.29 -12.79
N ARG A 100 8.26 3.16 -13.20
CA ARG A 100 7.58 4.15 -14.04
C ARG A 100 6.82 5.20 -13.24
N ILE A 101 6.82 5.08 -11.92
CA ILE A 101 6.21 6.03 -11.00
C ILE A 101 7.34 6.70 -10.23
N ASP A 102 7.34 8.04 -10.20
CA ASP A 102 8.38 8.80 -9.50
C ASP A 102 8.24 8.68 -7.97
N GLU A 103 9.39 8.84 -7.27
CA GLU A 103 9.36 9.00 -5.83
C GLU A 103 8.69 10.34 -5.46
N PRO A 104 8.02 10.45 -4.30
CA PRO A 104 7.85 9.42 -3.28
C PRO A 104 6.64 8.49 -3.51
N ALA A 105 5.81 8.72 -4.53
CA ALA A 105 4.60 7.93 -4.79
C ALA A 105 4.90 6.45 -5.00
N ARG A 106 6.06 6.13 -5.55
CA ARG A 106 6.53 4.77 -5.81
C ARG A 106 6.42 3.86 -4.58
N GLN A 107 6.57 4.40 -3.38
CA GLN A 107 6.55 3.63 -2.13
C GLN A 107 5.25 2.84 -1.94
N PHE A 108 4.15 3.29 -2.52
CA PHE A 108 2.86 2.63 -2.35
C PHE A 108 2.76 1.27 -3.05
N PHE A 109 3.71 0.95 -3.92
CA PHE A 109 3.89 -0.42 -4.40
C PHE A 109 4.61 -1.33 -3.40
N TYR A 110 5.37 -0.77 -2.45
CA TYR A 110 6.16 -1.55 -1.50
C TYR A 110 5.48 -1.74 -0.16
N LEU A 111 4.58 -0.83 0.23
CA LEU A 111 3.87 -0.93 1.50
C LEU A 111 3.03 -2.22 1.63
N PRO A 112 2.37 -2.73 0.57
CA PRO A 112 1.71 -4.03 0.69
C PRO A 112 2.65 -5.17 1.06
N LEU A 113 3.91 -5.14 0.60
CA LEU A 113 4.92 -6.11 1.02
C LEU A 113 5.28 -5.94 2.49
N MET A 114 5.38 -4.69 2.97
CA MET A 114 5.66 -4.38 4.37
C MET A 114 4.57 -4.92 5.29
N HIS A 115 3.32 -4.90 4.85
CA HIS A 115 2.18 -5.36 5.63
C HIS A 115 1.97 -6.88 5.58
N SER A 116 2.76 -7.60 4.79
CA SER A 116 2.70 -9.06 4.70
C SER A 116 3.36 -9.71 5.91
N GLU A 117 2.79 -10.81 6.40
CA GLU A 117 3.37 -11.60 7.48
C GLU A 117 4.38 -12.64 6.96
N ASN A 118 4.63 -12.66 5.66
CA ASN A 118 5.54 -13.58 5.00
C ASN A 118 6.95 -13.01 5.00
N LEU A 119 7.93 -13.74 5.56
CA LEU A 119 9.30 -13.22 5.68
C LEU A 119 9.96 -12.92 4.32
N PRO A 120 9.84 -13.75 3.26
CA PRO A 120 10.35 -13.38 1.94
C PRO A 120 9.80 -12.06 1.41
N ASP A 121 8.52 -11.74 1.66
CA ASP A 121 7.93 -10.46 1.28
C ASP A 121 8.57 -9.31 2.06
N GLN A 122 8.83 -9.50 3.35
CA GLN A 122 9.52 -8.51 4.19
C GLN A 122 10.93 -8.23 3.69
N ASP A 123 11.71 -9.28 3.38
CA ASP A 123 13.06 -9.15 2.83
C ASP A 123 13.04 -8.42 1.49
N ARG A 124 12.09 -8.75 0.63
CA ARG A 124 11.93 -8.09 -0.67
C ARG A 124 11.60 -6.61 -0.49
N CYS A 125 10.72 -6.27 0.44
CA CYS A 125 10.35 -4.89 0.74
C CYS A 125 11.59 -4.06 1.15
N VAL A 126 12.38 -4.57 2.08
CA VAL A 126 13.60 -3.90 2.53
C VAL A 126 14.55 -3.66 1.35
N ARG A 127 14.79 -4.69 0.53
CA ARG A 127 15.67 -4.58 -0.64
C ARG A 127 15.17 -3.55 -1.64
N LEU A 128 13.86 -3.55 -1.95
CA LEU A 128 13.28 -2.61 -2.91
C LEU A 128 13.32 -1.18 -2.41
N MET A 129 13.00 -0.95 -1.14
CA MET A 129 13.08 0.39 -0.55
C MET A 129 14.50 0.91 -0.54
N LYS A 130 15.48 0.05 -0.24
CA LYS A 130 16.89 0.42 -0.24
C LYS A 130 17.40 0.77 -1.64
N THR A 131 16.98 0.04 -2.66
CA THR A 131 17.53 0.17 -4.02
C THR A 131 16.69 1.07 -4.94
N ARG A 132 15.39 1.23 -4.68
CA ARG A 132 14.46 1.92 -5.56
C ARG A 132 13.80 3.17 -4.96
N LEU A 133 14.14 3.52 -3.71
CA LEU A 133 13.71 4.74 -3.04
C LEU A 133 14.93 5.47 -2.47
N GLU A 134 15.94 5.70 -3.30
CA GLU A 134 17.23 6.27 -2.86
C GLU A 134 17.09 7.68 -2.31
N ASP A 135 16.17 8.48 -2.86
CA ASP A 135 16.01 9.89 -2.50
C ASP A 135 15.05 10.11 -1.32
N THR A 136 14.03 9.25 -1.17
CA THR A 136 12.93 9.49 -0.23
C THR A 136 12.66 8.32 0.73
N GLY A 137 13.42 7.22 0.61
CA GLY A 137 13.09 5.98 1.31
C GLY A 137 13.62 5.85 2.73
N GLY A 138 14.40 6.81 3.26
CA GLY A 138 15.11 6.65 4.54
C GLY A 138 14.22 6.22 5.69
N SER A 139 13.15 6.96 5.96
CA SER A 139 12.19 6.64 7.03
C SER A 139 11.44 5.33 6.72
N GLY A 140 10.99 5.15 5.48
CA GLY A 140 10.31 3.94 5.05
C GLY A 140 11.20 2.70 5.17
N LEU A 141 12.48 2.82 4.83
CA LEU A 141 13.44 1.74 4.97
C LEU A 141 13.61 1.30 6.42
N GLU A 142 13.70 2.25 7.35
CA GLU A 142 13.83 1.93 8.77
C GLU A 142 12.56 1.25 9.30
N HIS A 143 11.38 1.70 8.89
CA HIS A 143 10.12 1.04 9.23
C HIS A 143 10.05 -0.38 8.66
N ALA A 144 10.49 -0.58 7.42
CA ALA A 144 10.50 -1.89 6.79
C ALA A 144 11.44 -2.87 7.51
N LYS A 145 12.62 -2.41 7.91
CA LYS A 145 13.57 -3.21 8.68
C LYS A 145 13.00 -3.61 10.04
N ALA A 146 12.38 -2.65 10.75
CA ALA A 146 11.78 -2.92 12.05
C ALA A 146 10.61 -3.92 11.93
N HIS A 147 9.78 -3.77 10.92
CA HIS A 147 8.65 -4.65 10.68
C HIS A 147 9.12 -6.06 10.33
N ARG A 148 10.14 -6.17 9.49
CA ARG A 148 10.77 -7.45 9.14
C ARG A 148 11.28 -8.17 10.40
N GLU A 149 11.91 -7.45 11.32
CA GLU A 149 12.41 -8.02 12.56
C GLU A 149 11.29 -8.57 13.43
N VAL A 150 10.17 -7.87 13.54
CA VAL A 150 8.98 -8.35 14.27
C VAL A 150 8.48 -9.66 13.66
N ILE A 151 8.35 -9.74 12.35
CA ILE A 151 7.90 -10.97 11.67
C ILE A 151 8.88 -12.11 11.89
N ARG A 152 10.18 -11.85 11.75
CA ARG A 152 11.23 -12.84 11.97
C ARG A 152 11.17 -13.44 13.38
N LEU A 153 11.00 -12.60 14.39
CA LEU A 153 10.90 -13.04 15.78
C LEU A 153 9.63 -13.85 16.04
N SER A 154 8.51 -13.46 15.43
CA SER A 154 7.24 -14.21 15.52
C SER A 154 7.38 -15.63 14.99
N LEU A 155 8.09 -15.83 13.88
CA LEU A 155 8.31 -17.15 13.27
C LEU A 155 9.21 -18.02 14.15
N ILE A 156 10.20 -17.46 14.81
CA ILE A 156 11.06 -18.17 15.74
C ILE A 156 10.23 -18.72 16.91
N HIS A 157 9.35 -17.92 17.49
CA HIS A 157 8.48 -18.35 18.59
C HIS A 157 7.53 -19.47 18.18
N ILE A 158 7.05 -19.48 16.95
CA ILE A 158 6.17 -20.55 16.44
C ILE A 158 6.93 -21.86 16.27
N SER A 159 8.21 -21.80 15.95
CA SER A 159 9.03 -22.99 15.68
C SER A 159 9.70 -23.59 16.91
N GLU A 160 9.66 -22.93 18.08
CA GLU A 160 10.17 -23.50 19.33
C GLU A 160 9.15 -24.44 19.96
N PRO A 161 9.54 -25.68 20.33
CA PRO A 161 8.64 -26.65 20.99
C PRO A 161 8.28 -26.23 22.40
#